data_68711d6659486afdf8375e76c95f4bce
#
_entry.id   68711d6659486afdf8375e76c95f4bce
#
_cell.length_a   1.000
_cell.length_b   1.000
_cell.length_c   1.000
_cell.angle_alpha   90.00
_cell.angle_beta   90.00
_cell.angle_gamma   90.00
#
_symmetry.space_group_name_H-M   'P 1'
#
loop_
_entity.id
_entity.type
_entity.pdbx_description
1 polymer ?
#
loop_
_entity_poly.entity_id
_entity_poly.type
_entity_poly.pdbx_seq_one_letter_code
_entity_poly.pdbx_strand_id
1 'polypeptide(L)'
;LKGENREMILTLTGLPGTDTRNLCKRLALQLGVKYLPREKIIEKIALEEKKTKKETEDIAMSEEFVEKLKGFVFKEAKQDHVIIDWGLAAWVLSEADLRVFVLSKKKERAKKLTKVKKVPFIEAKKEIEEQEEEQRSEFLHLLGVNTHDLKSFDLVVNADKVGMDGVAAVILKYLKNARLK
;
A
#
# COMPACT_ATOMS: atom_id res chain seq x y z
N LEU A 1 -21.19 4.39 -2.59
CA LEU A 1 -20.51 3.70 -3.70
C LEU A 1 -21.27 2.49 -4.24
N LYS A 2 -22.38 2.08 -3.62
CA LYS A 2 -23.26 1.02 -4.14
C LYS A 2 -24.26 1.63 -5.12
N GLY A 3 -23.91 1.76 -6.38
CA GLY A 3 -24.84 2.29 -7.39
C GLY A 3 -24.32 2.35 -8.81
N GLU A 4 -23.03 2.29 -9.00
CA GLU A 4 -22.44 2.22 -10.33
C GLU A 4 -21.63 0.93 -10.43
N ASN A 5 -21.88 0.17 -11.49
CA ASN A 5 -21.24 -1.13 -11.82
C ASN A 5 -19.75 -0.98 -12.14
N ARG A 6 -19.02 -0.15 -11.38
CA ARG A 6 -17.62 0.17 -11.64
C ARG A 6 -16.73 -0.35 -10.51
N GLU A 7 -15.78 -1.14 -10.90
CA GLU A 7 -14.72 -1.70 -10.10
C GLU A 7 -13.80 -0.58 -9.57
N MET A 8 -13.63 -0.43 -8.26
CA MET A 8 -12.71 0.56 -7.69
C MET A 8 -11.47 -0.13 -7.12
N ILE A 9 -10.30 0.31 -7.57
CA ILE A 9 -9.00 -0.08 -7.03
C ILE A 9 -8.37 1.12 -6.33
N LEU A 10 -8.25 1.02 -5.01
CA LEU A 10 -7.53 1.99 -4.18
C LEU A 10 -6.21 1.38 -3.71
N THR A 11 -5.10 1.99 -4.05
CA THR A 11 -3.80 1.64 -3.46
C THR A 11 -3.43 2.66 -2.39
N LEU A 12 -2.91 2.17 -1.26
CA LEU A 12 -2.47 3.02 -0.18
C LEU A 12 -1.09 2.57 0.29
N THR A 13 -0.16 3.49 0.30
CA THR A 13 1.23 3.22 0.68
C THR A 13 1.83 4.36 1.49
N GLY A 14 2.98 4.09 2.08
CA GLY A 14 3.82 5.03 2.79
C GLY A 14 5.18 4.39 3.05
N LEU A 15 6.16 5.18 3.45
CA LEU A 15 7.48 4.65 3.81
C LEU A 15 7.40 3.76 5.06
N PRO A 16 8.37 2.86 5.28
CA PRO A 16 8.43 1.97 6.44
C PRO A 16 8.16 2.70 7.77
N GLY A 17 7.33 2.09 8.63
CA GLY A 17 6.88 2.69 9.89
C GLY A 17 5.70 3.66 9.79
N THR A 18 5.17 3.90 8.58
CA THR A 18 3.88 4.60 8.39
C THR A 18 2.75 3.60 8.60
N ASP A 19 1.88 3.78 9.55
CA ASP A 19 0.82 2.82 9.94
C ASP A 19 -0.32 2.74 8.90
N THR A 20 0.03 2.38 7.65
CA THR A 20 -0.91 2.26 6.53
C THR A 20 -1.86 1.08 6.69
N ARG A 21 -1.40 -0.02 7.30
CA ARG A 21 -2.19 -1.24 7.51
C ARG A 21 -3.50 -0.98 8.27
N ASN A 22 -3.42 -0.30 9.42
CA ASN A 22 -4.59 0.01 10.21
C ASN A 22 -5.51 1.01 9.49
N LEU A 23 -4.94 1.95 8.76
CA LEU A 23 -5.71 2.89 7.94
C LEU A 23 -6.48 2.17 6.83
N CYS A 24 -5.84 1.26 6.09
CA CYS A 24 -6.50 0.45 5.06
C CYS A 24 -7.66 -0.38 5.60
N LYS A 25 -7.46 -1.06 6.74
CA LYS A 25 -8.52 -1.85 7.40
C LYS A 25 -9.72 -0.99 7.77
N ARG A 26 -9.47 0.19 8.33
CA ARG A 26 -10.54 1.13 8.72
C ARG A 26 -11.29 1.67 7.52
N LEU A 27 -10.57 2.09 6.48
CA LEU A 27 -11.19 2.57 5.24
C LEU A 27 -12.03 1.47 4.56
N ALA A 28 -11.52 0.24 4.52
CA ALA A 28 -12.24 -0.89 3.96
C ALA A 28 -13.58 -1.14 4.69
N LEU A 29 -13.56 -1.10 6.03
CA LEU A 29 -14.76 -1.20 6.85
C LEU A 29 -15.76 -0.05 6.59
N GLN A 30 -15.26 1.19 6.55
CA GLN A 30 -16.11 2.37 6.35
C GLN A 30 -16.73 2.44 4.94
N LEU A 31 -16.00 1.96 3.94
CA LEU A 31 -16.46 1.95 2.55
C LEU A 31 -17.26 0.68 2.20
N GLY A 32 -17.18 -0.36 3.03
CA GLY A 32 -17.78 -1.66 2.75
C GLY A 32 -17.11 -2.37 1.57
N VAL A 33 -15.78 -2.26 1.46
CA VAL A 33 -14.98 -2.80 0.35
C VAL A 33 -13.97 -3.83 0.84
N LYS A 34 -13.44 -4.63 -0.06
CA LYS A 34 -12.48 -5.70 0.26
C LYS A 34 -11.11 -5.13 0.61
N TYR A 35 -10.51 -5.65 1.68
CA TYR A 35 -9.13 -5.34 2.08
C TYR A 35 -8.18 -6.44 1.62
N LEU A 36 -7.17 -6.05 0.84
CA LEU A 36 -6.14 -6.95 0.30
C LEU A 36 -4.74 -6.55 0.82
N PRO A 37 -4.29 -7.09 1.95
CA PRO A 37 -2.92 -6.93 2.40
C PRO A 37 -1.94 -7.77 1.56
N ARG A 38 -0.67 -7.35 1.53
CA ARG A 38 0.42 -8.04 0.82
C ARG A 38 0.42 -9.56 1.08
N GLU A 39 0.32 -9.96 2.34
CA GLU A 39 0.40 -11.37 2.73
C GLU A 39 -0.74 -12.21 2.11
N LYS A 40 -1.94 -11.62 2.04
CA LYS A 40 -3.10 -12.31 1.44
C LYS A 40 -2.98 -12.40 -0.09
N ILE A 41 -2.40 -11.41 -0.72
CA ILE A 41 -2.14 -11.43 -2.17
C ILE A 41 -1.13 -12.54 -2.48
N ILE A 42 -0.01 -12.60 -1.77
CA ILE A 42 1.01 -13.65 -1.93
C ILE A 42 0.41 -15.05 -1.70
N GLU A 43 -0.37 -15.23 -0.64
CA GLU A 43 -1.03 -16.49 -0.33
C GLU A 43 -1.96 -16.96 -1.46
N LYS A 44 -2.74 -16.05 -2.03
CA LYS A 44 -3.66 -16.36 -3.12
C LYS A 44 -2.94 -16.68 -4.42
N ILE A 45 -1.91 -15.91 -4.77
CA ILE A 45 -1.08 -16.19 -5.96
C ILE A 45 -0.36 -17.53 -5.78
N ALA A 46 0.18 -17.82 -4.60
CA ALA A 46 0.81 -19.10 -4.30
C ALA A 46 -0.16 -20.28 -4.54
N LEU A 47 -1.40 -20.15 -4.07
CA LEU A 47 -2.43 -21.17 -4.24
C LEU A 47 -2.80 -21.38 -5.72
N GLU A 48 -2.99 -20.30 -6.49
CA GLU A 48 -3.30 -20.36 -7.92
C GLU A 48 -2.15 -21.02 -8.72
N GLU A 49 -0.90 -20.72 -8.36
CA GLU A 49 0.32 -21.24 -9.00
C GLU A 49 0.73 -22.63 -8.49
N LYS A 50 0.04 -23.17 -7.51
CA LYS A 50 0.41 -24.43 -6.82
C LYS A 50 1.83 -24.40 -6.24
N LYS A 51 2.25 -23.23 -5.77
CA LYS A 51 3.54 -22.96 -5.09
C LYS A 51 3.33 -22.82 -3.59
N THR A 52 4.40 -23.00 -2.84
CA THR A 52 4.41 -22.63 -1.42
C THR A 52 4.43 -21.10 -1.30
N LYS A 53 3.98 -20.60 -0.14
CA LYS A 53 4.07 -19.18 0.17
C LYS A 53 5.50 -18.67 0.08
N LYS A 54 6.48 -19.44 0.55
CA LYS A 54 7.90 -19.11 0.51
C LYS A 54 8.40 -18.96 -0.95
N GLU A 55 8.14 -19.94 -1.80
CA GLU A 55 8.52 -19.86 -3.22
C GLU A 55 7.90 -18.65 -3.93
N THR A 56 6.70 -18.25 -3.52
CA THR A 56 6.03 -17.06 -4.07
C THR A 56 6.63 -15.77 -3.50
N GLU A 57 7.04 -15.75 -2.22
CA GLU A 57 7.75 -14.63 -1.61
C GLU A 57 9.14 -14.43 -2.23
N ASP A 58 9.84 -15.50 -2.56
CA ASP A 58 11.17 -15.46 -3.18
C ASP A 58 11.15 -14.79 -4.57
N ILE A 59 10.01 -14.83 -5.27
CA ILE A 59 9.83 -14.15 -6.57
C ILE A 59 9.01 -12.86 -6.48
N ALA A 60 8.58 -12.46 -5.28
CA ALA A 60 7.64 -11.34 -5.08
C ALA A 60 8.16 -9.98 -5.58
N MET A 61 9.46 -9.90 -5.90
CA MET A 61 10.12 -8.74 -6.48
C MET A 61 10.67 -9.04 -7.89
N SER A 62 10.03 -9.94 -8.64
CA SER A 62 10.35 -10.22 -10.06
C SER A 62 9.31 -9.61 -10.99
N GLU A 63 9.70 -9.36 -12.25
CA GLU A 63 8.76 -8.92 -13.31
C GLU A 63 7.62 -9.90 -13.51
N GLU A 64 7.91 -11.21 -13.46
CA GLU A 64 6.89 -12.26 -13.54
C GLU A 64 5.84 -12.11 -12.45
N PHE A 65 6.27 -11.81 -11.22
CA PHE A 65 5.35 -11.62 -10.11
C PHE A 65 4.53 -10.33 -10.26
N VAL A 66 5.10 -9.26 -10.78
CA VAL A 66 4.38 -7.99 -11.03
C VAL A 66 3.20 -8.23 -11.98
N GLU A 67 3.37 -9.01 -13.04
CA GLU A 67 2.28 -9.34 -13.97
C GLU A 67 1.20 -10.21 -13.29
N LYS A 68 1.60 -11.18 -12.47
CA LYS A 68 0.66 -11.98 -11.67
C LYS A 68 -0.12 -11.13 -10.66
N LEU A 69 0.57 -10.18 -10.01
CA LEU A 69 -0.07 -9.23 -9.10
C LEU A 69 -1.15 -8.42 -9.81
N LYS A 70 -0.84 -7.86 -10.98
CA LYS A 70 -1.82 -7.11 -11.79
C LYS A 70 -3.03 -7.98 -12.13
N GLY A 71 -2.80 -9.15 -12.71
CA GLY A 71 -3.87 -10.09 -13.08
C GLY A 71 -4.76 -10.45 -11.89
N PHE A 72 -4.15 -10.77 -10.74
CA PHE A 72 -4.86 -11.09 -9.51
C PHE A 72 -5.72 -9.92 -9.02
N VAL A 73 -5.14 -8.71 -8.93
CA VAL A 73 -5.84 -7.53 -8.43
C VAL A 73 -7.03 -7.17 -9.31
N PHE A 74 -6.87 -7.18 -10.63
CA PHE A 74 -7.97 -6.91 -11.55
C PHE A 74 -9.08 -7.97 -11.47
N LYS A 75 -8.73 -9.25 -11.29
CA LYS A 75 -9.70 -10.33 -11.07
C LYS A 75 -10.51 -10.12 -9.78
N GLU A 76 -9.85 -9.73 -8.70
CA GLU A 76 -10.49 -9.42 -7.42
C GLU A 76 -11.38 -8.17 -7.51
N ALA A 77 -10.90 -7.12 -8.19
CA ALA A 77 -11.64 -5.87 -8.38
C ALA A 77 -12.93 -6.07 -9.19
N LYS A 78 -12.95 -7.01 -10.15
CA LYS A 78 -14.17 -7.38 -10.89
C LYS A 78 -15.29 -7.97 -10.01
N GLN A 79 -14.93 -8.47 -8.84
CA GLN A 79 -15.90 -9.07 -7.91
C GLN A 79 -16.37 -8.08 -6.84
N ASP A 80 -15.49 -7.15 -6.44
CA ASP A 80 -15.77 -6.15 -5.42
C ASP A 80 -14.74 -5.00 -5.52
N HIS A 81 -15.08 -3.84 -5.00
CA HIS A 81 -14.12 -2.75 -4.79
C HIS A 81 -13.00 -3.21 -3.84
N VAL A 82 -11.76 -2.82 -4.11
CA VAL A 82 -10.61 -3.29 -3.31
C VAL A 82 -9.74 -2.15 -2.80
N ILE A 83 -9.25 -2.30 -1.56
CA ILE A 83 -8.16 -1.50 -1.00
C ILE A 83 -6.94 -2.38 -0.86
N ILE A 84 -5.83 -1.98 -1.46
CA ILE A 84 -4.57 -2.71 -1.46
C ILE A 84 -3.57 -2.03 -0.53
N ASP A 85 -3.08 -2.80 0.46
CA ASP A 85 -2.04 -2.39 1.39
C ASP A 85 -0.71 -3.08 1.01
N TRP A 86 -0.11 -2.58 -0.03
CA TRP A 86 1.21 -3.01 -0.48
C TRP A 86 1.92 -1.89 -1.24
N GLY A 87 3.10 -1.49 -0.74
CA GLY A 87 3.88 -0.40 -1.33
C GLY A 87 4.09 -0.57 -2.83
N LEU A 88 4.49 -1.75 -3.28
CA LEU A 88 4.71 -2.07 -4.69
C LEU A 88 3.47 -1.78 -5.56
N ALA A 89 2.29 -2.13 -5.08
CA ALA A 89 1.05 -2.01 -5.85
C ALA A 89 0.78 -0.57 -6.34
N ALA A 90 1.16 0.44 -5.57
CA ALA A 90 0.95 1.84 -5.93
C ALA A 90 1.75 2.29 -7.17
N TRP A 91 2.87 1.63 -7.46
CA TRP A 91 3.68 1.93 -8.65
C TRP A 91 3.37 1.03 -9.84
N VAL A 92 2.94 -0.22 -9.62
CA VAL A 92 2.67 -1.16 -10.71
C VAL A 92 1.24 -1.15 -11.21
N LEU A 93 0.29 -0.67 -10.40
CA LEU A 93 -1.12 -0.55 -10.78
C LEU A 93 -1.42 0.88 -11.24
N SER A 94 -0.93 1.24 -12.42
CA SER A 94 -1.18 2.56 -13.03
C SER A 94 -2.65 2.83 -13.28
N GLU A 95 -3.45 1.78 -13.44
CA GLU A 95 -4.88 1.80 -13.69
C GLU A 95 -5.72 1.87 -12.41
N ALA A 96 -5.09 1.89 -11.23
CA ALA A 96 -5.81 2.11 -9.98
C ALA A 96 -6.57 3.45 -10.00
N ASP A 97 -7.80 3.45 -9.50
CA ASP A 97 -8.67 4.64 -9.48
C ASP A 97 -8.16 5.73 -8.54
N LEU A 98 -7.46 5.32 -7.48
CA LEU A 98 -6.84 6.25 -6.55
C LEU A 98 -5.57 5.65 -5.95
N ARG A 99 -4.45 6.33 -6.15
CA ARG A 99 -3.16 6.00 -5.55
C ARG A 99 -2.82 7.01 -4.48
N VAL A 100 -2.80 6.56 -3.23
CA VAL A 100 -2.58 7.42 -2.06
C VAL A 100 -1.21 7.17 -1.45
N PHE A 101 -0.46 8.23 -1.22
CA PHE A 101 0.77 8.19 -0.43
C PHE A 101 0.57 8.90 0.92
N VAL A 102 0.85 8.18 2.00
CA VAL A 102 0.80 8.72 3.37
C VAL A 102 2.20 9.16 3.77
N LEU A 103 2.41 10.46 3.77
CA LEU A 103 3.69 11.07 4.15
C LEU A 103 3.80 11.18 5.67
N SER A 104 4.94 10.74 6.21
CA SER A 104 5.32 10.95 7.61
C SER A 104 6.83 11.07 7.74
N LYS A 105 7.30 11.96 8.59
CA LYS A 105 8.73 12.17 8.83
C LYS A 105 9.36 10.94 9.47
N LYS A 106 10.58 10.60 9.08
CA LYS A 106 11.35 9.48 9.66
C LYS A 106 11.34 9.48 11.19
N LYS A 107 11.55 10.64 11.81
CA LYS A 107 11.51 10.80 13.27
C LYS A 107 10.18 10.34 13.88
N GLU A 108 9.05 10.70 13.27
CA GLU A 108 7.72 10.35 13.79
C GLU A 108 7.41 8.86 13.56
N ARG A 109 7.86 8.28 12.46
CA ARG A 109 7.77 6.84 12.19
C ARG A 109 8.62 6.03 13.17
N ALA A 110 9.85 6.47 13.45
CA ALA A 110 10.72 5.86 14.46
C ALA A 110 10.10 5.90 15.86
N LYS A 111 9.48 7.02 16.26
CA LYS A 111 8.76 7.11 17.55
C LYS A 111 7.59 6.12 17.63
N LYS A 112 6.86 5.91 16.53
CA LYS A 112 5.78 4.89 16.50
C LYS A 112 6.37 3.50 16.65
N LEU A 113 7.42 3.17 15.91
CA LEU A 113 8.08 1.88 15.96
C LEU A 113 8.64 1.55 17.35
N THR A 114 9.24 2.54 18.02
CA THR A 114 9.69 2.43 19.43
C THR A 114 8.55 1.96 20.35
N LYS A 115 7.34 2.54 20.19
CA LYS A 115 6.19 2.15 21.02
C LYS A 115 5.67 0.76 20.70
N VAL A 116 5.64 0.39 19.41
CA VAL A 116 5.12 -0.91 18.96
C VAL A 116 6.06 -2.05 19.31
N LYS A 117 7.36 -1.89 19.04
CA LYS A 117 8.38 -2.93 19.29
C LYS A 117 8.98 -2.91 20.68
N LYS A 118 8.76 -1.85 21.46
CA LYS A 118 9.38 -1.60 22.77
C LYS A 118 10.91 -1.60 22.73
N VAL A 119 11.49 -1.02 21.67
CA VAL A 119 12.93 -0.87 21.46
C VAL A 119 13.36 0.58 21.64
N PRO A 120 14.65 0.87 21.92
CA PRO A 120 15.17 2.24 21.97
C PRO A 120 14.94 2.99 20.66
N PHE A 121 14.78 4.31 20.74
CA PHE A 121 14.53 5.17 19.56
C PHE A 121 15.64 5.05 18.51
N ILE A 122 16.91 4.92 18.96
CA ILE A 122 18.03 4.79 18.03
C ILE A 122 17.97 3.51 17.20
N GLU A 123 17.55 2.41 17.81
CA GLU A 123 17.36 1.14 17.12
C GLU A 123 16.18 1.19 16.16
N ALA A 124 15.04 1.74 16.60
CA ALA A 124 13.88 1.94 15.75
C ALA A 124 14.19 2.83 14.53
N LYS A 125 15.00 3.88 14.73
CA LYS A 125 15.43 4.76 13.66
C LYS A 125 16.34 4.04 12.65
N LYS A 126 17.30 3.25 13.16
CA LYS A 126 18.20 2.47 12.32
C LYS A 126 17.44 1.43 11.50
N GLU A 127 16.52 0.71 12.12
CA GLU A 127 15.65 -0.25 11.41
C GLU A 127 14.86 0.39 10.29
N ILE A 128 14.27 1.57 10.52
CA ILE A 128 13.55 2.31 9.47
C ILE A 128 14.50 2.73 8.33
N GLU A 129 15.72 3.15 8.64
CA GLU A 129 16.72 3.54 7.64
C GLU A 129 17.13 2.35 6.78
N GLU A 130 17.34 1.19 7.37
CA GLU A 130 17.67 -0.05 6.67
C GLU A 130 16.52 -0.50 5.77
N GLN A 131 15.28 -0.50 6.28
CA GLN A 131 14.08 -0.87 5.49
C GLN A 131 13.81 0.11 4.34
N GLU A 132 14.03 1.42 4.54
CA GLU A 132 13.88 2.40 3.46
C GLU A 132 14.91 2.20 2.35
N GLU A 133 16.16 1.91 2.71
CA GLU A 133 17.22 1.70 1.74
C GLU A 133 17.01 0.39 0.96
N GLU A 134 16.62 -0.69 1.65
CA GLU A 134 16.27 -1.96 1.03
C GLU A 134 15.12 -1.77 0.03
N GLN A 135 14.01 -1.20 0.48
CA GLN A 135 12.85 -0.93 -0.37
C GLN A 135 13.20 -0.03 -1.57
N ARG A 136 14.01 1.01 -1.35
CA ARG A 136 14.45 1.92 -2.41
C ARG A 136 15.28 1.19 -3.46
N SER A 137 16.23 0.36 -3.02
CA SER A 137 17.09 -0.43 -3.91
C SER A 137 16.28 -1.43 -4.72
N GLU A 138 15.37 -2.16 -4.06
CA GLU A 138 14.51 -3.15 -4.70
C GLU A 138 13.60 -2.51 -5.76
N PHE A 139 12.92 -1.41 -5.43
CA PHE A 139 11.99 -0.76 -6.36
C PHE A 139 12.72 -0.07 -7.52
N LEU A 140 13.91 0.47 -7.27
CA LEU A 140 14.74 1.02 -8.33
C LEU A 140 15.19 -0.07 -9.30
N HIS A 141 15.63 -1.22 -8.77
CA HIS A 141 16.11 -2.34 -9.58
C HIS A 141 14.96 -2.97 -10.39
N LEU A 142 13.82 -3.23 -9.76
CA LEU A 142 12.70 -3.93 -10.37
C LEU A 142 11.89 -3.05 -11.33
N LEU A 143 11.62 -1.81 -10.94
CA LEU A 143 10.65 -0.94 -11.62
C LEU A 143 11.30 0.31 -12.22
N GLY A 144 12.60 0.56 -11.99
CA GLY A 144 13.21 1.84 -12.31
C GLY A 144 12.64 3.03 -11.53
N VAL A 145 11.94 2.78 -10.41
CA VAL A 145 11.18 3.77 -9.65
C VAL A 145 11.98 4.30 -8.48
N ASN A 146 12.04 5.63 -8.37
CA ASN A 146 12.52 6.28 -7.16
C ASN A 146 11.34 6.45 -6.17
N THR A 147 11.40 5.79 -5.02
CA THR A 147 10.37 5.85 -3.97
C THR A 147 10.14 7.25 -3.38
N HIS A 148 11.01 8.20 -3.64
CA HIS A 148 10.86 9.62 -3.26
C HIS A 148 10.13 10.44 -4.34
N ASP A 149 9.93 9.91 -5.56
CA ASP A 149 9.14 10.58 -6.60
C ASP A 149 7.65 10.28 -6.39
N LEU A 150 6.94 11.28 -5.88
CA LEU A 150 5.53 11.17 -5.56
C LEU A 150 4.59 11.55 -6.71
N LYS A 151 5.11 11.80 -7.92
CA LYS A 151 4.31 12.20 -9.10
C LYS A 151 3.31 11.13 -9.55
N SER A 152 3.59 9.88 -9.23
CA SER A 152 2.71 8.76 -9.56
C SER A 152 1.46 8.67 -8.68
N PHE A 153 1.36 9.49 -7.63
CA PHE A 153 0.24 9.45 -6.69
C PHE A 153 -0.78 10.54 -6.97
N ASP A 154 -2.06 10.16 -6.90
CA ASP A 154 -3.18 11.09 -7.10
C ASP A 154 -3.42 11.92 -5.83
N LEU A 155 -3.05 11.40 -4.66
CA LEU A 155 -3.22 12.05 -3.37
C LEU A 155 -2.02 11.78 -2.45
N VAL A 156 -1.40 12.86 -1.95
CA VAL A 156 -0.34 12.79 -0.93
C VAL A 156 -0.80 13.51 0.32
N VAL A 157 -0.87 12.78 1.45
CA VAL A 157 -1.37 13.34 2.71
C VAL A 157 -0.32 13.24 3.80
N ASN A 158 -0.02 14.37 4.44
CA ASN A 158 0.93 14.43 5.54
C ASN A 158 0.27 14.03 6.87
N ALA A 159 0.49 12.79 7.30
CA ALA A 159 -0.06 12.25 8.53
C ALA A 159 0.47 12.92 9.80
N ASP A 160 1.65 13.54 9.77
CA ASP A 160 2.18 14.26 10.92
C ASP A 160 1.40 15.54 11.24
N LYS A 161 0.65 16.04 10.25
CA LYS A 161 -0.16 17.27 10.40
C LYS A 161 -1.61 16.97 10.79
N VAL A 162 -2.19 15.92 10.23
CA VAL A 162 -3.64 15.65 10.37
C VAL A 162 -3.94 14.39 11.19
N GLY A 163 -2.93 13.61 11.54
CA GLY A 163 -3.10 12.29 12.15
C GLY A 163 -3.71 11.28 11.18
N MET A 164 -3.77 9.99 11.56
CA MET A 164 -4.31 8.94 10.70
C MET A 164 -5.82 9.06 10.51
N ASP A 165 -6.54 9.63 11.47
CA ASP A 165 -7.97 9.93 11.34
C ASP A 165 -8.23 11.03 10.32
N GLY A 166 -7.39 12.07 10.34
CA GLY A 166 -7.44 13.12 9.33
C GLY A 166 -7.07 12.61 7.93
N VAL A 167 -6.09 11.70 7.82
CA VAL A 167 -5.78 11.04 6.54
C VAL A 167 -7.00 10.29 6.01
N ALA A 168 -7.68 9.50 6.86
CA ALA A 168 -8.91 8.79 6.47
C ALA A 168 -9.99 9.76 5.99
N ALA A 169 -10.23 10.84 6.73
CA ALA A 169 -11.23 11.86 6.38
C ALA A 169 -10.93 12.52 5.03
N VAL A 170 -9.66 12.84 4.74
CA VAL A 170 -9.22 13.41 3.47
C VAL A 170 -9.48 12.43 2.32
N ILE A 171 -9.10 11.15 2.48
CA ILE A 171 -9.34 10.12 1.47
C ILE A 171 -10.84 9.96 1.19
N LEU A 172 -11.66 9.82 2.23
CA LEU A 172 -13.12 9.69 2.08
C LEU A 172 -13.74 10.90 1.39
N LYS A 173 -13.27 12.11 1.72
CA LYS A 173 -13.74 13.33 1.07
C LYS A 173 -13.31 13.39 -0.40
N TYR A 174 -12.09 12.96 -0.70
CA TYR A 174 -11.59 12.87 -2.07
C TYR A 174 -12.45 11.91 -2.89
N LEU A 175 -12.66 10.67 -2.43
CA LEU A 175 -13.49 9.67 -3.09
C LEU A 175 -14.93 10.13 -3.35
N LYS A 176 -15.49 10.93 -2.44
CA LYS A 176 -16.84 11.48 -2.60
C LYS A 176 -16.95 12.52 -3.72
N ASN A 177 -15.85 13.25 -4.01
CA ASN A 177 -15.86 14.36 -4.96
C ASN A 177 -15.07 14.09 -6.24
N ALA A 178 -14.21 13.07 -6.23
CA ALA A 178 -13.42 12.70 -7.41
C ALA A 178 -14.32 12.04 -8.47
N ARG A 179 -14.08 12.40 -9.72
CA ARG A 179 -14.52 11.57 -10.85
C ARG A 179 -13.49 10.45 -10.96
N LEU A 180 -13.80 9.30 -10.39
CA LEU A 180 -12.95 8.12 -10.55
C LEU A 180 -12.96 7.73 -12.03
N LYS A 181 -11.81 7.27 -12.54
CA LYS A 181 -11.61 6.96 -13.97
C LYS A 181 -12.42 5.75 -14.41
#